data_2de167d60c6c61ef3fd47f08239f0407
#
_entry.id   2de167d60c6c61ef3fd47f08239f0407
#
_cell.length_a   1.000
_cell.length_b   1.000
_cell.length_c   1.000
_cell.angle_alpha   90.00
_cell.angle_beta   90.00
_cell.angle_gamma   90.00
#
_symmetry.space_group_name_H-M   'P 1'
#
loop_
_entity.id
_entity.type
_entity.pdbx_description
1 polymer ?
#
loop_
_entity_poly.entity_id
_entity_poly.type
_entity_poly.pdbx_seq_one_letter_code
_entity_poly.pdbx_strand_id
1 'polypeptide(L)'
;MRKFYFYLIGMLLTFAACSEETEITLPSKGEEEVKEIVSALEENDEISDFVEVLKTVNVADLEEDELTVFAVRNSSAAMSRSAALDSTSVKRHTAKGRYGKVDLTDGKVLESISGESLYVTRTGEDIYINGVVIEGEAIQAGNSYVYVVPEVMEQQSEPVNVYVTTINVYAINQGNSSESPLKDVAVVVNKVGKDSLGIYTKGDSLGVWKTDEQGQVVIKHTENQIVFNVYKADYSDKTITCWLA
;
A
#
# COMPACT_ATOMS: atom_id res chain seq x y z
N MET A 1 66.24 30.76 -66.44
CA MET A 1 65.25 31.09 -65.46
C MET A 1 63.91 30.56 -65.96
N ARG A 2 63.49 29.40 -65.54
CA ARG A 2 62.25 28.76 -65.96
C ARG A 2 61.42 28.49 -64.69
N LYS A 3 60.28 29.15 -64.60
CA LYS A 3 59.28 28.99 -63.52
C LYS A 3 58.39 27.77 -63.79
N PHE A 4 58.43 26.73 -62.95
CA PHE A 4 57.47 25.61 -63.00
C PHE A 4 56.30 25.93 -62.10
N TYR A 5 55.12 26.01 -62.71
CA TYR A 5 53.85 26.06 -61.96
C TYR A 5 53.35 24.62 -61.78
N PHE A 6 53.29 24.15 -60.52
CA PHE A 6 52.58 22.93 -60.19
C PHE A 6 51.14 23.27 -59.93
N TYR A 7 50.24 22.81 -60.78
CA TYR A 7 48.80 22.77 -60.45
C TYR A 7 48.53 21.55 -59.61
N LEU A 8 48.17 21.77 -58.36
CA LEU A 8 47.68 20.74 -57.46
C LEU A 8 46.14 20.73 -57.55
N ILE A 9 45.58 19.80 -58.29
CA ILE A 9 44.14 19.57 -58.35
C ILE A 9 43.77 18.82 -57.05
N GLY A 10 43.25 19.56 -56.11
CA GLY A 10 42.64 18.98 -54.86
C GLY A 10 41.28 18.37 -55.19
N MET A 11 41.23 17.05 -55.24
CA MET A 11 39.99 16.29 -55.35
C MET A 11 39.32 16.28 -53.98
N LEU A 12 38.28 17.12 -53.83
CA LEU A 12 37.47 17.20 -52.62
C LEU A 12 36.51 15.99 -52.56
N LEU A 13 36.92 14.92 -51.89
CA LEU A 13 36.03 13.83 -51.55
C LEU A 13 35.17 14.28 -50.37
N THR A 14 33.94 14.66 -50.65
CA THR A 14 32.91 14.86 -49.63
C THR A 14 32.42 13.47 -49.18
N PHE A 15 32.95 12.99 -48.05
CA PHE A 15 32.33 11.92 -47.32
C PHE A 15 31.09 12.49 -46.64
N ALA A 16 29.91 12.21 -47.18
CA ALA A 16 28.67 12.30 -46.40
C ALA A 16 28.68 11.15 -45.40
N ALA A 17 29.26 11.38 -44.25
CA ALA A 17 29.02 10.53 -43.08
C ALA A 17 27.61 10.84 -42.60
N CYS A 18 26.63 10.00 -42.94
CA CYS A 18 25.44 9.85 -42.13
C CYS A 18 25.92 9.29 -40.81
N SER A 19 26.18 10.14 -39.83
CA SER A 19 26.16 9.76 -38.45
C SER A 19 24.69 9.64 -38.06
N GLU A 20 24.16 8.43 -38.01
CA GLU A 20 23.04 8.15 -37.11
C GLU A 20 23.56 8.46 -35.71
N GLU A 21 23.27 9.66 -35.24
CA GLU A 21 23.35 9.97 -33.81
C GLU A 21 22.31 9.10 -33.12
N THR A 22 22.74 7.92 -32.70
CA THR A 22 22.00 7.19 -31.66
C THR A 22 22.14 8.08 -30.44
N GLU A 23 21.12 8.88 -30.15
CA GLU A 23 20.98 9.55 -28.86
C GLU A 23 21.01 8.45 -27.82
N ILE A 24 22.13 8.31 -27.15
CA ILE A 24 22.23 7.47 -25.93
C ILE A 24 21.48 8.27 -24.87
N THR A 25 20.18 8.03 -24.78
CA THR A 25 19.37 8.56 -23.69
C THR A 25 19.86 7.85 -22.42
N LEU A 26 20.56 8.59 -21.55
CA LEU A 26 20.91 8.07 -20.24
C LEU A 26 19.60 7.86 -19.46
N PRO A 27 19.49 6.77 -18.67
CA PRO A 27 18.32 6.55 -17.84
C PRO A 27 18.14 7.73 -16.88
N SER A 28 16.90 8.06 -16.57
CA SER A 28 16.60 9.06 -15.53
C SER A 28 17.03 8.53 -14.15
N LYS A 29 17.19 9.42 -13.18
CA LYS A 29 17.52 9.00 -11.79
C LYS A 29 16.46 8.06 -11.24
N GLY A 30 15.19 8.33 -11.51
CA GLY A 30 14.10 7.47 -11.09
C GLY A 30 14.13 6.09 -11.75
N GLU A 31 14.56 5.98 -13.01
CA GLU A 31 14.74 4.68 -13.65
C GLU A 31 15.87 3.86 -13.01
N GLU A 32 16.96 4.51 -12.63
CA GLU A 32 18.06 3.84 -11.91
C GLU A 32 17.61 3.37 -10.54
N GLU A 33 16.92 4.23 -9.77
CA GLU A 33 16.43 3.91 -8.44
C GLU A 33 15.39 2.77 -8.47
N VAL A 34 14.44 2.78 -9.43
CA VAL A 34 13.48 1.68 -9.58
C VAL A 34 14.16 0.36 -9.91
N LYS A 35 15.24 0.36 -10.71
CA LYS A 35 16.04 -0.86 -10.95
C LYS A 35 16.71 -1.38 -9.69
N GLU A 36 17.24 -0.49 -8.85
CA GLU A 36 17.84 -0.87 -7.57
C GLU A 36 16.78 -1.45 -6.61
N ILE A 37 15.59 -0.83 -6.55
CA ILE A 37 14.45 -1.34 -5.77
C ILE A 37 14.05 -2.73 -6.26
N VAL A 38 13.87 -2.91 -7.56
CA VAL A 38 13.51 -4.21 -8.15
C VAL A 38 14.56 -5.27 -7.79
N SER A 39 15.85 -4.96 -7.98
CA SER A 39 16.94 -5.90 -7.67
C SER A 39 16.97 -6.30 -6.19
N ALA A 40 16.69 -5.36 -5.28
CA ALA A 40 16.65 -5.64 -3.85
C ALA A 40 15.46 -6.51 -3.42
N LEU A 41 14.38 -6.52 -4.22
CA LEU A 41 13.13 -7.20 -3.92
C LEU A 41 12.89 -8.49 -4.71
N GLU A 42 13.74 -8.82 -5.69
CA GLU A 42 13.55 -9.98 -6.59
C GLU A 42 13.45 -11.33 -5.86
N GLU A 43 14.07 -11.47 -4.70
CA GLU A 43 14.03 -12.70 -3.88
C GLU A 43 12.90 -12.70 -2.84
N ASN A 44 12.06 -11.66 -2.82
CA ASN A 44 10.97 -11.55 -1.85
C ASN A 44 9.65 -12.10 -2.44
N ASP A 45 9.39 -13.36 -2.19
CA ASP A 45 8.19 -14.06 -2.69
C ASP A 45 6.87 -13.45 -2.17
N GLU A 46 6.90 -12.72 -1.04
CA GLU A 46 5.66 -12.15 -0.45
C GLU A 46 5.07 -10.99 -1.26
N ILE A 47 5.88 -10.34 -2.10
CA ILE A 47 5.51 -9.15 -2.89
C ILE A 47 5.85 -9.30 -4.38
N SER A 48 6.07 -10.51 -4.85
CA SER A 48 6.53 -10.78 -6.23
C SER A 48 5.58 -10.20 -7.29
N ASP A 49 4.25 -10.25 -7.08
CA ASP A 49 3.26 -9.69 -8.01
C ASP A 49 3.42 -8.17 -8.14
N PHE A 50 3.69 -7.49 -7.03
CA PHE A 50 3.96 -6.05 -7.04
C PHE A 50 5.25 -5.72 -7.79
N VAL A 51 6.32 -6.47 -7.56
CA VAL A 51 7.61 -6.30 -8.23
C VAL A 51 7.49 -6.53 -9.75
N GLU A 52 6.70 -7.51 -10.18
CA GLU A 52 6.42 -7.77 -11.59
C GLU A 52 5.78 -6.55 -12.28
N VAL A 53 4.78 -5.94 -11.64
CA VAL A 53 4.14 -4.73 -12.19
C VAL A 53 5.09 -3.54 -12.12
N LEU A 54 5.86 -3.37 -11.04
CA LEU A 54 6.84 -2.29 -10.88
C LEU A 54 7.87 -2.29 -12.03
N LYS A 55 8.32 -3.45 -12.50
CA LYS A 55 9.22 -3.59 -13.67
C LYS A 55 8.66 -2.97 -14.96
N THR A 56 7.33 -2.86 -15.06
CA THR A 56 6.64 -2.33 -16.26
C THR A 56 6.30 -0.84 -16.15
N VAL A 57 6.50 -0.24 -14.98
CA VAL A 57 6.15 1.17 -14.75
C VAL A 57 7.11 2.07 -15.53
N ASN A 58 6.55 2.95 -16.36
CA ASN A 58 7.33 3.99 -17.00
C ASN A 58 7.60 5.13 -16.00
N VAL A 59 8.87 5.37 -15.73
CA VAL A 59 9.41 6.39 -14.81
C VAL A 59 10.49 7.24 -15.48
N ALA A 60 10.51 7.30 -16.81
CA ALA A 60 11.52 8.02 -17.58
C ALA A 60 11.61 9.53 -17.23
N ASP A 61 10.48 10.13 -16.84
CA ASP A 61 10.39 11.54 -16.46
C ASP A 61 10.58 11.77 -14.95
N LEU A 62 10.89 10.71 -14.18
CA LEU A 62 11.08 10.81 -12.73
C LEU A 62 12.53 11.24 -12.42
N GLU A 63 12.66 12.40 -11.81
CA GLU A 63 13.97 12.99 -11.45
C GLU A 63 14.41 12.67 -10.02
N GLU A 64 13.51 12.07 -9.24
CA GLU A 64 13.76 11.68 -7.85
C GLU A 64 14.69 10.45 -7.80
N ASP A 65 15.71 10.54 -6.94
CA ASP A 65 16.67 9.47 -6.65
C ASP A 65 16.46 8.84 -5.25
N GLU A 66 15.38 9.21 -4.60
CA GLU A 66 14.92 8.67 -3.31
C GLU A 66 13.42 8.42 -3.38
N LEU A 67 12.98 7.22 -3.07
CA LEU A 67 11.57 6.83 -3.11
C LEU A 67 11.15 6.12 -1.82
N THR A 68 9.85 6.13 -1.57
CA THR A 68 9.24 5.25 -0.57
C THR A 68 8.15 4.44 -1.23
N VAL A 69 8.32 3.14 -1.28
CA VAL A 69 7.40 2.21 -1.94
C VAL A 69 6.58 1.46 -0.90
N PHE A 70 5.27 1.39 -1.11
CA PHE A 70 4.35 0.60 -0.30
C PHE A 70 3.94 -0.63 -1.10
N ALA A 71 4.74 -1.70 -1.01
CA ALA A 71 4.58 -2.91 -1.81
C ALA A 71 3.43 -3.77 -1.29
N VAL A 72 2.50 -4.12 -2.17
CA VAL A 72 1.33 -4.95 -1.83
C VAL A 72 1.76 -6.40 -1.68
N ARG A 73 1.37 -7.01 -0.55
CA ARG A 73 1.59 -8.44 -0.30
C ARG A 73 0.75 -9.30 -1.25
N ASN A 74 1.37 -10.35 -1.78
CA ASN A 74 0.66 -11.38 -2.53
C ASN A 74 -0.38 -12.04 -1.62
N SER A 75 -1.66 -11.94 -1.94
CA SER A 75 -2.69 -12.65 -1.22
C SER A 75 -3.77 -13.13 -2.18
N SER A 76 -4.12 -14.40 -2.04
CA SER A 76 -5.22 -15.02 -2.79
C SER A 76 -6.60 -14.44 -2.46
N ALA A 77 -6.74 -13.73 -1.34
CA ALA A 77 -7.99 -13.14 -0.87
C ALA A 77 -8.13 -11.64 -1.20
N ALA A 78 -7.02 -10.90 -1.28
CA ALA A 78 -7.04 -9.46 -1.57
C ALA A 78 -7.31 -9.17 -3.05
N MET A 79 -6.87 -10.04 -3.97
CA MET A 79 -7.10 -9.88 -5.40
C MET A 79 -8.59 -9.98 -5.82
N SER A 80 -9.47 -10.45 -4.96
CA SER A 80 -10.90 -10.55 -5.29
C SER A 80 -11.74 -9.35 -4.85
N ARG A 81 -11.20 -8.38 -4.12
CA ARG A 81 -11.95 -7.27 -3.52
C ARG A 81 -11.33 -5.88 -3.68
N SER A 82 -10.06 -5.78 -3.99
CA SER A 82 -9.38 -4.50 -4.22
C SER A 82 -9.20 -4.23 -5.70
N ALA A 83 -8.94 -2.96 -6.03
CA ALA A 83 -8.56 -2.54 -7.38
C ALA A 83 -7.41 -3.44 -7.90
N ALA A 84 -7.46 -3.79 -9.18
CA ALA A 84 -6.41 -4.60 -9.78
C ALA A 84 -5.04 -3.91 -9.60
N LEU A 85 -4.03 -4.71 -9.27
CA LEU A 85 -2.65 -4.23 -9.23
C LEU A 85 -2.19 -3.98 -10.68
N ASP A 86 -2.06 -2.72 -11.05
CA ASP A 86 -1.62 -2.26 -12.35
C ASP A 86 -0.55 -1.16 -12.23
N SER A 87 -0.02 -0.67 -13.32
CA SER A 87 1.00 0.37 -13.30
C SER A 87 0.50 1.70 -12.70
N THR A 88 -0.80 1.99 -12.74
CA THR A 88 -1.38 3.19 -12.12
C THR A 88 -1.41 3.03 -10.60
N SER A 89 -1.86 1.88 -10.11
CA SER A 89 -1.85 1.58 -8.67
C SER A 89 -0.43 1.54 -8.12
N VAL A 90 0.54 0.92 -8.82
CA VAL A 90 1.95 0.91 -8.40
C VAL A 90 2.53 2.33 -8.34
N LYS A 91 2.20 3.20 -9.30
CA LYS A 91 2.60 4.63 -9.23
C LYS A 91 1.99 5.34 -8.01
N ARG A 92 0.74 5.05 -7.67
CA ARG A 92 0.10 5.56 -6.44
C ARG A 92 0.80 5.04 -5.19
N HIS A 93 1.25 3.79 -5.19
CA HIS A 93 1.96 3.14 -4.09
C HIS A 93 3.42 3.59 -3.92
N THR A 94 3.92 4.48 -4.78
CA THR A 94 5.29 4.95 -4.74
C THR A 94 5.31 6.45 -4.45
N ALA A 95 5.76 6.82 -3.26
CA ALA A 95 5.92 8.22 -2.85
C ALA A 95 7.29 8.76 -3.27
N LYS A 96 7.33 10.03 -3.67
CA LYS A 96 8.55 10.80 -3.88
C LYS A 96 9.23 11.07 -2.55
N GLY A 97 10.54 10.82 -2.49
CA GLY A 97 11.36 11.00 -1.30
C GLY A 97 11.42 9.78 -0.40
N ARG A 98 12.43 9.78 0.47
CA ARG A 98 12.74 8.70 1.41
C ARG A 98 12.17 8.99 2.79
N TYR A 99 11.21 8.18 3.23
CA TYR A 99 10.55 8.35 4.53
C TYR A 99 10.73 7.12 5.40
N GLY A 100 11.51 7.24 6.49
CA GLY A 100 11.54 6.25 7.56
C GLY A 100 10.27 6.33 8.41
N LYS A 101 10.02 5.32 9.27
CA LYS A 101 8.86 5.32 10.18
C LYS A 101 8.75 6.58 11.05
N VAL A 102 9.88 7.17 11.42
CA VAL A 102 9.93 8.40 12.22
C VAL A 102 9.47 9.63 11.44
N ASP A 103 9.63 9.59 10.12
CA ASP A 103 9.25 10.67 9.20
C ASP A 103 7.77 10.61 8.79
N LEU A 104 7.15 9.42 8.94
CA LEU A 104 5.73 9.17 8.67
C LEU A 104 4.90 9.60 9.89
N THR A 105 4.83 10.90 10.13
CA THR A 105 4.09 11.48 11.25
C THR A 105 2.59 11.58 10.94
N ASP A 106 1.76 11.54 11.99
CA ASP A 106 0.31 11.71 11.86
C ASP A 106 -0.06 13.03 11.16
N GLY A 107 -0.99 12.95 10.20
CA GLY A 107 -1.43 14.09 9.39
C GLY A 107 -0.46 14.50 8.27
N LYS A 108 0.69 13.81 8.11
CA LYS A 108 1.60 14.10 7.00
C LYS A 108 0.97 13.68 5.67
N VAL A 109 1.23 14.48 4.65
CA VAL A 109 0.82 14.18 3.28
C VAL A 109 2.07 13.97 2.43
N LEU A 110 2.13 12.83 1.74
CA LEU A 110 3.19 12.52 0.77
C LEU A 110 2.65 12.70 -0.64
N GLU A 111 3.51 13.01 -1.57
CA GLU A 111 3.18 13.03 -3.00
C GLU A 111 3.63 11.72 -3.63
N SER A 112 2.72 11.01 -4.31
CA SER A 112 3.07 9.82 -5.09
C SER A 112 3.64 10.20 -6.46
N ILE A 113 4.32 9.27 -7.13
CA ILE A 113 4.80 9.49 -8.50
C ILE A 113 3.65 9.53 -9.53
N SER A 114 2.42 9.17 -9.13
CA SER A 114 1.21 9.43 -9.93
C SER A 114 0.70 10.88 -9.79
N GLY A 115 1.26 11.68 -8.88
CA GLY A 115 0.79 13.03 -8.53
C GLY A 115 -0.37 13.04 -7.52
N GLU A 116 -0.78 11.88 -7.01
CA GLU A 116 -1.83 11.77 -6.01
C GLU A 116 -1.27 11.95 -4.59
N SER A 117 -2.10 12.45 -3.67
CA SER A 117 -1.74 12.57 -2.27
C SER A 117 -1.87 11.25 -1.53
N LEU A 118 -0.89 10.95 -0.67
CA LEU A 118 -0.91 9.84 0.26
C LEU A 118 -0.98 10.39 1.68
N TYR A 119 -2.06 10.10 2.38
CA TYR A 119 -2.32 10.62 3.72
C TYR A 119 -1.83 9.64 4.78
N VAL A 120 -0.97 10.13 5.66
CA VAL A 120 -0.43 9.37 6.78
C VAL A 120 -1.33 9.56 8.00
N THR A 121 -1.79 8.46 8.58
CA THR A 121 -2.52 8.44 9.86
C THR A 121 -1.82 7.51 10.84
N ARG A 122 -1.71 7.89 12.11
CA ARG A 122 -1.15 7.03 13.16
C ARG A 122 -2.19 6.69 14.23
N THR A 123 -2.17 5.43 14.64
CA THR A 123 -3.01 4.96 15.75
C THR A 123 -2.15 4.10 16.68
N GLY A 124 -1.69 4.68 17.78
CA GLY A 124 -0.68 4.07 18.63
C GLY A 124 0.65 3.95 17.89
N GLU A 125 1.17 2.74 17.77
CA GLU A 125 2.41 2.43 17.04
C GLU A 125 2.19 2.17 15.55
N ASP A 126 0.94 1.90 15.14
CA ASP A 126 0.61 1.58 13.75
C ASP A 126 0.58 2.84 12.89
N ILE A 127 1.07 2.70 11.68
CA ILE A 127 1.11 3.73 10.64
C ILE A 127 0.22 3.26 9.49
N TYR A 128 -0.65 4.13 9.03
CA TYR A 128 -1.56 3.89 7.92
C TYR A 128 -1.28 4.89 6.80
N ILE A 129 -1.32 4.40 5.57
CA ILE A 129 -1.22 5.23 4.37
C ILE A 129 -2.53 5.05 3.59
N ASN A 130 -3.28 6.12 3.42
CA ASN A 130 -4.63 6.07 2.84
C ASN A 130 -5.56 5.04 3.52
N GLY A 131 -5.40 4.86 4.84
CA GLY A 131 -6.18 3.89 5.62
C GLY A 131 -5.65 2.45 5.61
N VAL A 132 -4.61 2.15 4.84
CA VAL A 132 -3.96 0.83 4.79
C VAL A 132 -2.75 0.80 5.71
N VAL A 133 -2.68 -0.18 6.62
CA VAL A 133 -1.59 -0.30 7.59
C VAL A 133 -0.28 -0.71 6.89
N ILE A 134 0.86 -0.14 7.31
CA ILE A 134 2.16 -0.67 6.92
C ILE A 134 2.58 -1.79 7.88
N GLU A 135 3.14 -2.86 7.33
CA GLU A 135 3.53 -4.03 8.07
C GLU A 135 5.06 -4.14 8.23
N GLY A 136 5.51 -4.56 9.40
CA GLY A 136 6.92 -4.79 9.67
C GLY A 136 7.82 -3.54 9.58
N GLU A 137 9.11 -3.75 9.36
CA GLU A 137 10.10 -2.69 9.19
C GLU A 137 10.34 -2.38 7.72
N ALA A 138 10.92 -1.19 7.44
CA ALA A 138 11.30 -0.82 6.10
C ALA A 138 12.41 -1.74 5.56
N ILE A 139 12.25 -2.21 4.34
CA ILE A 139 13.31 -2.84 3.56
C ILE A 139 14.07 -1.71 2.88
N GLN A 140 15.39 -1.64 3.09
CA GLN A 140 16.22 -0.68 2.38
C GLN A 140 16.56 -1.23 0.99
N ALA A 141 16.28 -0.44 -0.04
CA ALA A 141 16.56 -0.77 -1.44
C ALA A 141 17.21 0.45 -2.09
N GLY A 142 18.50 0.39 -2.38
CA GLY A 142 19.26 1.55 -2.84
C GLY A 142 19.15 2.73 -1.86
N ASN A 143 18.78 3.89 -2.37
CA ASN A 143 18.52 5.10 -1.58
C ASN A 143 17.08 5.16 -1.04
N SER A 144 16.25 4.15 -1.31
CA SER A 144 14.82 4.12 -1.05
C SER A 144 14.43 3.22 0.11
N TYR A 145 13.20 3.37 0.58
CA TYR A 145 12.57 2.45 1.53
C TYR A 145 11.38 1.74 0.89
N VAL A 146 11.21 0.46 1.24
CA VAL A 146 10.04 -0.33 0.86
C VAL A 146 9.35 -0.83 2.12
N TYR A 147 8.05 -0.56 2.23
CA TYR A 147 7.17 -1.09 3.25
C TYR A 147 6.19 -2.07 2.62
N VAL A 148 5.85 -3.13 3.34
CA VAL A 148 4.82 -4.07 2.91
C VAL A 148 3.46 -3.59 3.40
N VAL A 149 2.46 -3.68 2.54
CA VAL A 149 1.05 -3.40 2.86
C VAL A 149 0.16 -4.57 2.48
N PRO A 150 -0.91 -4.86 3.24
CA PRO A 150 -1.75 -6.04 3.01
C PRO A 150 -2.64 -5.95 1.76
N GLU A 151 -2.94 -4.76 1.29
CA GLU A 151 -3.89 -4.52 0.19
C GLU A 151 -3.54 -3.29 -0.64
N VAL A 152 -4.16 -3.18 -1.81
CA VAL A 152 -3.98 -2.02 -2.70
C VAL A 152 -4.61 -0.78 -2.08
N MET A 153 -3.82 0.31 -1.97
CA MET A 153 -4.31 1.61 -1.54
C MET A 153 -5.18 2.25 -2.62
N GLU A 154 -6.38 2.68 -2.22
CA GLU A 154 -7.24 3.46 -3.10
C GLU A 154 -6.86 4.95 -3.06
N GLN A 155 -7.24 5.67 -4.11
CA GLN A 155 -7.10 7.13 -4.13
C GLN A 155 -8.00 7.75 -3.06
N GLN A 156 -7.44 8.67 -2.28
CA GLN A 156 -8.18 9.42 -1.27
C GLN A 156 -8.11 10.92 -1.57
N SER A 157 -9.20 11.63 -1.28
CA SER A 157 -9.24 13.10 -1.37
C SER A 157 -8.96 13.79 -0.02
N GLU A 158 -8.99 13.02 1.06
CA GLU A 158 -8.81 13.49 2.43
C GLU A 158 -8.23 12.37 3.31
N PRO A 159 -7.65 12.69 4.48
CA PRO A 159 -7.14 11.68 5.42
C PRO A 159 -8.21 10.69 5.83
N VAL A 160 -7.86 9.40 5.84
CA VAL A 160 -8.75 8.33 6.30
C VAL A 160 -8.64 8.19 7.82
N ASN A 161 -9.76 8.35 8.52
CA ASN A 161 -9.81 8.12 9.95
C ASN A 161 -9.68 6.63 10.27
N VAL A 162 -8.86 6.31 11.27
CA VAL A 162 -8.74 4.96 11.80
C VAL A 162 -9.40 4.90 13.18
N TYR A 163 -10.40 4.05 13.30
CA TYR A 163 -11.14 3.84 14.54
C TYR A 163 -10.61 2.61 15.29
N VAL A 164 -10.64 2.66 16.62
CA VAL A 164 -10.28 1.54 17.48
C VAL A 164 -11.51 1.11 18.26
N THR A 165 -11.99 -0.10 18.00
CA THR A 165 -13.13 -0.68 18.71
C THR A 165 -12.65 -1.80 19.62
N THR A 166 -12.93 -1.69 20.91
CA THR A 166 -12.65 -2.73 21.90
C THR A 166 -13.94 -3.46 22.25
N ILE A 167 -13.93 -4.78 22.06
CA ILE A 167 -15.07 -5.65 22.38
C ILE A 167 -14.67 -6.56 23.53
N ASN A 168 -15.46 -6.56 24.62
CA ASN A 168 -15.28 -7.43 25.77
C ASN A 168 -16.43 -8.44 25.80
N VAL A 169 -16.10 -9.73 25.88
CA VAL A 169 -17.05 -10.83 25.86
C VAL A 169 -16.99 -11.61 27.16
N TYR A 170 -18.14 -11.71 27.86
CA TYR A 170 -18.26 -12.39 29.12
C TYR A 170 -19.38 -13.44 29.09
N ALA A 171 -19.18 -14.55 29.80
CA ALA A 171 -20.27 -15.43 30.20
C ALA A 171 -20.90 -14.92 31.48
N ILE A 172 -22.21 -14.90 31.53
CA ILE A 172 -22.97 -14.55 32.74
C ILE A 172 -23.54 -15.84 33.34
N ASN A 173 -23.19 -16.13 34.57
CA ASN A 173 -23.80 -17.24 35.33
C ASN A 173 -25.18 -16.83 35.81
N GLN A 174 -26.23 -17.50 35.32
CA GLN A 174 -27.64 -17.16 35.63
C GLN A 174 -27.99 -17.39 37.10
N GLY A 175 -27.22 -18.21 37.84
CA GLY A 175 -27.50 -18.52 39.24
C GLY A 175 -27.03 -17.45 40.21
N ASN A 176 -25.96 -16.70 39.90
CA ASN A 176 -25.37 -15.72 40.82
C ASN A 176 -24.95 -14.40 40.13
N SER A 177 -25.30 -14.22 38.89
CA SER A 177 -24.97 -13.04 38.07
C SER A 177 -23.47 -12.75 37.99
N SER A 178 -22.59 -13.72 38.27
CA SER A 178 -21.14 -13.53 38.08
C SER A 178 -20.78 -13.53 36.62
N GLU A 179 -19.85 -12.64 36.26
CA GLU A 179 -19.30 -12.53 34.91
C GLU A 179 -17.94 -13.21 34.87
N SER A 180 -17.66 -13.91 33.78
CA SER A 180 -16.37 -14.53 33.51
C SER A 180 -15.92 -14.23 32.07
N PRO A 181 -14.69 -13.73 31.85
CA PRO A 181 -14.20 -13.42 30.50
C PRO A 181 -14.15 -14.70 29.65
N LEU A 182 -14.50 -14.57 28.38
CA LEU A 182 -14.50 -15.68 27.43
C LEU A 182 -13.39 -15.54 26.43
N LYS A 183 -12.40 -16.43 26.54
CA LYS A 183 -11.30 -16.57 25.56
C LYS A 183 -11.77 -17.32 24.29
N ASP A 184 -11.06 -17.08 23.18
CA ASP A 184 -11.25 -17.75 21.88
C ASP A 184 -12.68 -17.64 21.33
N VAL A 185 -13.36 -16.55 21.63
CA VAL A 185 -14.65 -16.23 21.03
C VAL A 185 -14.39 -15.60 19.68
N ALA A 186 -15.01 -16.16 18.62
CA ALA A 186 -14.91 -15.57 17.30
C ALA A 186 -15.81 -14.34 17.20
N VAL A 187 -15.23 -13.20 16.81
CA VAL A 187 -15.91 -11.94 16.55
C VAL A 187 -15.82 -11.66 15.06
N VAL A 188 -16.94 -11.82 14.35
CA VAL A 188 -17.05 -11.55 12.93
C VAL A 188 -17.50 -10.10 12.73
N VAL A 189 -16.69 -9.29 12.08
CA VAL A 189 -16.96 -7.87 11.88
C VAL A 189 -17.28 -7.59 10.42
N ASN A 190 -18.29 -6.78 10.19
CA ASN A 190 -18.76 -6.40 8.86
C ASN A 190 -18.97 -4.88 8.77
N LYS A 191 -18.86 -4.35 7.56
CA LYS A 191 -19.35 -3.01 7.23
C LYS A 191 -20.86 -2.92 7.47
N VAL A 192 -21.33 -1.70 7.72
CA VAL A 192 -22.76 -1.42 7.73
C VAL A 192 -23.19 -1.17 6.28
N GLY A 193 -24.10 -1.99 5.78
CA GLY A 193 -24.78 -1.81 4.51
C GLY A 193 -26.13 -1.14 4.65
N LYS A 194 -26.77 -0.82 3.53
CA LYS A 194 -28.17 -0.43 3.45
C LYS A 194 -28.84 -1.20 2.33
N ASP A 195 -30.07 -1.64 2.56
CA ASP A 195 -30.89 -2.23 1.49
C ASP A 195 -31.53 -1.16 0.59
N SER A 196 -32.31 -1.58 -0.39
CA SER A 196 -33.01 -0.69 -1.33
C SER A 196 -34.04 0.23 -0.68
N LEU A 197 -34.44 -0.04 0.56
CA LEU A 197 -35.37 0.78 1.35
C LEU A 197 -34.62 1.69 2.34
N GLY A 198 -33.26 1.66 2.33
CA GLY A 198 -32.43 2.42 3.25
C GLY A 198 -32.33 1.83 4.65
N ILE A 199 -32.83 0.59 4.85
CA ILE A 199 -32.73 -0.12 6.12
C ILE A 199 -31.30 -0.65 6.26
N TYR A 200 -30.71 -0.45 7.42
CA TYR A 200 -29.35 -0.90 7.73
C TYR A 200 -29.25 -2.43 7.69
N THR A 201 -28.28 -2.92 6.97
CA THR A 201 -28.01 -4.35 6.78
C THR A 201 -26.54 -4.66 7.06
N LYS A 202 -26.25 -5.95 7.19
CA LYS A 202 -24.88 -6.44 7.23
C LYS A 202 -24.27 -6.33 5.82
N GLY A 203 -23.21 -5.54 5.70
CA GLY A 203 -22.44 -5.39 4.48
C GLY A 203 -21.26 -6.40 4.42
N ASP A 204 -20.23 -6.04 3.66
CA ASP A 204 -19.04 -6.87 3.46
C ASP A 204 -18.30 -7.17 4.75
N SER A 205 -17.66 -8.35 4.81
CA SER A 205 -16.86 -8.75 5.96
C SER A 205 -15.56 -7.97 6.01
N LEU A 206 -15.26 -7.38 7.16
CA LEU A 206 -13.95 -6.79 7.46
C LEU A 206 -12.97 -7.86 7.98
N GLY A 207 -13.47 -8.93 8.60
CA GLY A 207 -12.64 -10.00 9.11
C GLY A 207 -13.24 -10.75 10.28
N VAL A 208 -12.43 -11.67 10.82
CA VAL A 208 -12.78 -12.47 12.01
C VAL A 208 -11.62 -12.38 13.00
N TRP A 209 -11.91 -11.95 14.21
CA TRP A 209 -10.96 -11.84 15.33
C TRP A 209 -11.34 -12.81 16.43
N LYS A 210 -10.42 -13.04 17.37
CA LYS A 210 -10.68 -13.86 18.55
C LYS A 210 -10.36 -13.10 19.82
N THR A 211 -11.16 -13.30 20.86
CA THR A 211 -10.89 -12.73 22.18
C THR A 211 -9.70 -13.42 22.85
N ASP A 212 -8.97 -12.64 23.63
CA ASP A 212 -7.84 -13.08 24.46
C ASP A 212 -8.27 -13.73 25.79
N GLU A 213 -7.31 -13.96 26.71
CA GLU A 213 -7.53 -14.52 28.05
C GLU A 213 -8.46 -13.65 28.92
N GLN A 214 -8.51 -12.35 28.66
CA GLN A 214 -9.35 -11.37 29.33
C GLN A 214 -10.72 -11.22 28.69
N GLY A 215 -11.02 -12.04 27.68
CA GLY A 215 -12.25 -11.94 26.89
C GLY A 215 -12.31 -10.72 25.99
N GLN A 216 -11.16 -10.08 25.72
CA GLN A 216 -11.08 -8.84 24.97
C GLN A 216 -10.55 -9.06 23.56
N VAL A 217 -11.04 -8.26 22.62
CA VAL A 217 -10.44 -8.08 21.30
C VAL A 217 -10.43 -6.60 20.92
N VAL A 218 -9.32 -6.13 20.38
CA VAL A 218 -9.16 -4.77 19.86
C VAL A 218 -9.10 -4.83 18.34
N ILE A 219 -9.99 -4.08 17.69
CA ILE A 219 -10.15 -4.07 16.24
C ILE A 219 -9.88 -2.65 15.74
N LYS A 220 -8.95 -2.51 14.80
CA LYS A 220 -8.69 -1.26 14.10
C LYS A 220 -9.35 -1.32 12.72
N HIS A 221 -10.11 -0.29 12.36
CA HIS A 221 -10.87 -0.24 11.11
C HIS A 221 -11.05 1.21 10.63
N THR A 222 -11.36 1.39 9.36
CA THR A 222 -11.59 2.71 8.74
C THR A 222 -13.06 3.07 8.61
N GLU A 223 -13.95 2.13 8.89
CA GLU A 223 -15.39 2.33 8.82
C GLU A 223 -15.89 3.12 10.04
N ASN A 224 -16.67 4.15 9.83
CA ASN A 224 -17.29 4.93 10.93
C ASN A 224 -18.39 4.16 11.67
N GLN A 225 -18.91 3.09 11.08
CA GLN A 225 -19.91 2.20 11.66
C GLN A 225 -19.61 0.75 11.29
N ILE A 226 -19.64 -0.15 12.25
CA ILE A 226 -19.45 -1.58 12.07
C ILE A 226 -20.58 -2.38 12.70
N VAL A 227 -20.83 -3.58 12.17
CA VAL A 227 -21.71 -4.60 12.77
C VAL A 227 -20.85 -5.79 13.10
N PHE A 228 -21.01 -6.33 14.30
CA PHE A 228 -20.29 -7.55 14.67
C PHE A 228 -21.22 -8.62 15.24
N ASN A 229 -20.84 -9.87 15.01
CA ASN A 229 -21.48 -11.08 15.54
C ASN A 229 -20.46 -11.85 16.36
N VAL A 230 -20.91 -12.43 17.48
CA VAL A 230 -20.07 -13.16 18.41
C VAL A 230 -20.47 -14.64 18.39
N TYR A 231 -19.49 -15.53 18.19
CA TYR A 231 -19.71 -16.98 18.13
C TYR A 231 -18.76 -17.71 19.07
N LYS A 232 -19.31 -18.60 19.89
CA LYS A 232 -18.55 -19.53 20.72
C LYS A 232 -19.25 -20.89 20.70
N ALA A 233 -18.51 -21.97 20.41
CA ALA A 233 -19.01 -23.32 20.57
C ALA A 233 -19.57 -23.51 22.00
N ASP A 234 -20.67 -24.21 22.13
CA ASP A 234 -21.39 -24.49 23.42
C ASP A 234 -22.17 -23.29 24.02
N TYR A 235 -22.20 -22.15 23.34
CA TYR A 235 -23.02 -20.99 23.69
C TYR A 235 -24.01 -20.70 22.56
N SER A 236 -25.20 -20.21 22.92
CA SER A 236 -26.16 -19.77 21.90
C SER A 236 -25.61 -18.52 21.21
N ASP A 237 -25.62 -18.53 19.86
CA ASP A 237 -25.21 -17.40 19.05
C ASP A 237 -26.05 -16.16 19.39
N LYS A 238 -25.38 -15.04 19.63
CA LYS A 238 -26.04 -13.77 19.81
C LYS A 238 -25.47 -12.76 18.80
N THR A 239 -26.35 -12.18 18.05
CA THR A 239 -26.03 -11.01 17.22
C THR A 239 -26.22 -9.76 18.09
N ILE A 240 -25.14 -9.03 18.32
CA ILE A 240 -25.18 -7.73 18.97
C ILE A 240 -24.86 -6.70 17.90
N THR A 241 -25.83 -5.85 17.57
CA THR A 241 -25.60 -4.72 16.68
C THR A 241 -25.19 -3.53 17.52
N CYS A 242 -23.93 -3.11 17.45
CA CYS A 242 -23.45 -1.87 18.05
C CYS A 242 -23.36 -0.79 16.96
N TRP A 243 -24.04 0.30 17.21
CA TRP A 243 -23.90 1.54 16.44
C TRP A 243 -22.90 2.40 17.20
N LEU A 244 -21.69 2.56 16.63
CA LEU A 244 -20.76 3.57 17.12
C LEU A 244 -21.14 4.88 16.43
N ALA A 245 -21.57 5.85 17.22
CA ALA A 245 -21.88 7.20 16.77
C ALA A 245 -20.64 8.09 16.86
#